data_41f0f2657b9c6a08043f29dddde689c8
#
_entry.id   41f0f2657b9c6a08043f29dddde689c8
#
_cell.length_a   1.000
_cell.length_b   1.000
_cell.length_c   1.000
_cell.angle_alpha   90.00
_cell.angle_beta   90.00
_cell.angle_gamma   90.00
#
_symmetry.space_group_name_H-M   'P 1'
#
loop_
_entity.id
_entity.type
_entity.pdbx_description
1 polymer ?
#
loop_
_entity_poly.entity_id
_entity_poly.type
_entity_poly.pdbx_seq_one_letter_code
_entity_poly.pdbx_strand_id
1 'polypeptide(L)'
;TARANVSAAQAKVETARIELQGKQALFDEQVISDYELSLARNGLVVALAELEQAKAQETDARNNLSYTEIKSPSDGVAGTLPFRIGALVNPGMTQPFTVISDNSEMYIYFSVSENKLRQLRAQYGSIDKMISRMPEVGLQLNDGTLYGQKGHIETVSGIVNPTTGAVQIKALFPNPDRELLSGTIGNVILQGVNTDAILVPMSATVELQDKIITYRLKNGK
;
A
#
# COMPACT_ATOMS: atom_id res chain seq x y z
N THR A 1 21.45 -10.10 -28.88
CA THR A 1 22.63 -9.26 -29.21
C THR A 1 23.33 -8.77 -27.94
N ALA A 2 22.66 -8.13 -26.98
CA ALA A 2 23.31 -7.59 -25.78
C ALA A 2 24.06 -8.67 -24.97
N ARG A 3 23.44 -9.83 -24.75
CA ARG A 3 24.07 -10.96 -24.05
C ARG A 3 25.34 -11.48 -24.74
N ALA A 4 25.35 -11.46 -26.09
CA ALA A 4 26.55 -11.85 -26.82
C ALA A 4 27.70 -10.86 -26.62
N ASN A 5 27.38 -9.56 -26.52
CA ASN A 5 28.37 -8.52 -26.23
C ASN A 5 28.99 -8.70 -24.83
N VAL A 6 28.19 -9.08 -23.84
CA VAL A 6 28.72 -9.41 -22.50
C VAL A 6 29.68 -10.60 -22.55
N SER A 7 29.31 -11.68 -23.27
CA SER A 7 30.23 -12.82 -23.47
C SER A 7 31.54 -12.43 -24.16
N ALA A 8 31.47 -11.57 -25.17
CA ALA A 8 32.67 -11.11 -25.88
C ALA A 8 33.56 -10.24 -24.97
N ALA A 9 32.95 -9.33 -24.20
CA ALA A 9 33.69 -8.50 -23.24
C ALA A 9 34.31 -9.34 -22.12
N GLN A 10 33.61 -10.39 -21.67
CA GLN A 10 34.13 -11.33 -20.67
C GLN A 10 35.34 -12.11 -21.18
N ALA A 11 35.32 -12.53 -22.45
CA ALA A 11 36.50 -13.18 -23.07
C ALA A 11 37.70 -12.21 -23.17
N LYS A 12 37.47 -10.92 -23.46
CA LYS A 12 38.52 -9.91 -23.45
C LYS A 12 39.14 -9.73 -22.05
N VAL A 13 38.32 -9.71 -21.00
CA VAL A 13 38.81 -9.65 -19.62
C VAL A 13 39.71 -10.84 -19.31
N GLU A 14 39.31 -12.04 -19.71
CA GLU A 14 40.09 -13.23 -19.47
C GLU A 14 41.43 -13.20 -20.23
N THR A 15 41.42 -12.73 -21.48
CA THR A 15 42.67 -12.51 -22.26
C THR A 15 43.58 -11.51 -21.55
N ALA A 16 43.09 -10.35 -21.14
CA ALA A 16 43.86 -9.33 -20.43
C ALA A 16 44.39 -9.84 -19.06
N ARG A 17 43.63 -10.72 -18.40
CA ARG A 17 44.05 -11.35 -17.15
C ARG A 17 45.21 -12.31 -17.35
N ILE A 18 45.16 -13.14 -18.40
CA ILE A 18 46.23 -14.06 -18.77
C ILE A 18 47.50 -13.27 -19.15
N GLU A 19 47.33 -12.19 -19.92
CA GLU A 19 48.44 -11.31 -20.29
C GLU A 19 49.11 -10.66 -19.07
N LEU A 20 48.32 -10.11 -18.15
CA LEU A 20 48.80 -9.56 -16.88
C LEU A 20 49.56 -10.61 -16.07
N GLN A 21 49.00 -11.83 -15.97
CA GLN A 21 49.63 -12.90 -15.24
C GLN A 21 50.98 -13.30 -15.86
N GLY A 22 51.04 -13.40 -17.17
CA GLY A 22 52.29 -13.65 -17.89
C GLY A 22 53.35 -12.56 -17.70
N LYS A 23 52.93 -11.27 -17.78
CA LYS A 23 53.78 -10.13 -17.51
C LYS A 23 54.24 -10.06 -16.06
N GLN A 24 53.37 -10.41 -15.11
CA GLN A 24 53.77 -10.48 -13.70
C GLN A 24 54.87 -11.51 -13.47
N ALA A 25 54.78 -12.72 -14.04
CA ALA A 25 55.82 -13.75 -13.92
C ALA A 25 57.16 -13.28 -14.51
N LEU A 26 57.15 -12.61 -15.68
CA LEU A 26 58.34 -12.05 -16.29
C LEU A 26 58.96 -10.88 -15.48
N PHE A 27 58.12 -10.10 -14.81
CA PHE A 27 58.57 -9.04 -13.92
C PHE A 27 59.26 -9.61 -12.68
N ASP A 28 58.69 -10.65 -12.08
CA ASP A 28 59.24 -11.32 -10.90
C ASP A 28 60.63 -11.94 -11.20
N GLU A 29 60.84 -12.34 -12.47
CA GLU A 29 62.14 -12.83 -12.96
C GLU A 29 63.06 -11.65 -13.45
N GLN A 30 62.63 -10.38 -13.25
CA GLN A 30 63.39 -9.17 -13.67
C GLN A 30 63.64 -9.06 -15.18
N VAL A 31 62.82 -9.70 -16.01
CA VAL A 31 62.94 -9.68 -17.47
C VAL A 31 62.33 -8.44 -18.12
N ILE A 32 61.28 -7.89 -17.49
CA ILE A 32 60.55 -6.73 -17.99
C ILE A 32 60.55 -5.56 -17.00
N SER A 33 60.27 -4.36 -17.50
CA SER A 33 60.18 -3.14 -16.68
C SER A 33 58.84 -3.03 -15.96
N ASP A 34 58.83 -2.24 -14.86
CA ASP A 34 57.56 -1.90 -14.17
C ASP A 34 56.56 -1.17 -15.08
N TYR A 35 57.07 -0.44 -16.07
CA TYR A 35 56.24 0.21 -17.09
C TYR A 35 55.41 -0.78 -17.90
N GLU A 36 56.05 -1.88 -18.38
CA GLU A 36 55.33 -2.93 -19.14
C GLU A 36 54.31 -3.66 -18.30
N LEU A 37 54.62 -3.95 -17.02
CA LEU A 37 53.64 -4.53 -16.08
C LEU A 37 52.48 -3.60 -15.84
N SER A 38 52.75 -2.29 -15.65
CA SER A 38 51.72 -1.29 -15.46
C SER A 38 50.78 -1.15 -16.68
N LEU A 39 51.34 -1.28 -17.90
CA LEU A 39 50.52 -1.32 -19.13
C LEU A 39 49.57 -2.50 -19.14
N ALA A 40 50.04 -3.70 -18.78
CA ALA A 40 49.17 -4.89 -18.71
C ALA A 40 48.08 -4.76 -17.62
N ARG A 41 48.40 -4.15 -16.45
CA ARG A 41 47.40 -3.84 -15.42
C ARG A 41 46.35 -2.88 -15.93
N ASN A 42 46.75 -1.80 -16.59
CA ASN A 42 45.82 -0.85 -17.20
C ASN A 42 44.96 -1.50 -18.29
N GLY A 43 45.54 -2.42 -19.10
CA GLY A 43 44.79 -3.20 -20.08
C GLY A 43 43.68 -4.02 -19.46
N LEU A 44 43.93 -4.66 -18.31
CA LEU A 44 42.89 -5.38 -17.55
C LEU A 44 41.81 -4.41 -17.03
N VAL A 45 42.19 -3.24 -16.51
CA VAL A 45 41.22 -2.23 -16.02
C VAL A 45 40.32 -1.76 -17.16
N VAL A 46 40.85 -1.51 -18.34
CA VAL A 46 40.07 -1.13 -19.53
C VAL A 46 39.10 -2.26 -19.91
N ALA A 47 39.58 -3.51 -19.96
CA ALA A 47 38.73 -4.65 -20.30
C ALA A 47 37.61 -4.86 -19.29
N LEU A 48 37.86 -4.64 -18.00
CA LEU A 48 36.84 -4.68 -16.95
C LEU A 48 35.80 -3.58 -17.13
N ALA A 49 36.21 -2.36 -17.47
CA ALA A 49 35.31 -1.24 -17.77
C ALA A 49 34.40 -1.54 -18.98
N GLU A 50 34.96 -2.13 -20.05
CA GLU A 50 34.19 -2.57 -21.22
C GLU A 50 33.15 -3.67 -20.84
N LEU A 51 33.52 -4.59 -19.94
CA LEU A 51 32.58 -5.61 -19.45
C LEU A 51 31.42 -4.99 -18.67
N GLU A 52 31.71 -4.06 -17.77
CA GLU A 52 30.65 -3.37 -17.02
C GLU A 52 29.74 -2.55 -17.94
N GLN A 53 30.28 -1.90 -18.96
CA GLN A 53 29.50 -1.21 -20.01
C GLN A 53 28.57 -2.20 -20.75
N ALA A 54 29.09 -3.36 -21.15
CA ALA A 54 28.29 -4.38 -21.83
C ALA A 54 27.18 -4.93 -20.93
N LYS A 55 27.44 -5.14 -19.64
CA LYS A 55 26.42 -5.56 -18.66
C LYS A 55 25.33 -4.50 -18.46
N ALA A 56 25.70 -3.23 -18.41
CA ALA A 56 24.71 -2.15 -18.35
C ALA A 56 23.79 -2.18 -19.58
N GLN A 57 24.36 -2.32 -20.79
CA GLN A 57 23.58 -2.46 -22.02
C GLN A 57 22.67 -3.71 -22.03
N GLU A 58 23.13 -4.83 -21.45
CA GLU A 58 22.28 -6.03 -21.29
C GLU A 58 21.11 -5.75 -20.35
N THR A 59 21.36 -5.06 -19.24
CA THR A 59 20.33 -4.69 -18.28
C THR A 59 19.27 -3.78 -18.92
N ASP A 60 19.70 -2.79 -19.67
CA ASP A 60 18.80 -1.89 -20.39
C ASP A 60 17.94 -2.64 -21.42
N ALA A 61 18.59 -3.54 -22.20
CA ALA A 61 17.86 -4.37 -23.15
C ALA A 61 16.87 -5.32 -22.48
N ARG A 62 17.20 -5.86 -21.31
CA ARG A 62 16.33 -6.70 -20.51
C ARG A 62 15.15 -5.91 -19.94
N ASN A 63 15.39 -4.71 -19.43
CA ASN A 63 14.34 -3.81 -18.96
C ASN A 63 13.37 -3.46 -20.09
N ASN A 64 13.90 -3.10 -21.27
CA ASN A 64 13.07 -2.84 -22.44
C ASN A 64 12.23 -4.07 -22.85
N LEU A 65 12.78 -5.27 -22.77
CA LEU A 65 12.03 -6.50 -23.02
C LEU A 65 10.95 -6.73 -21.95
N SER A 66 11.21 -6.41 -20.69
CA SER A 66 10.23 -6.60 -19.61
C SER A 66 8.96 -5.76 -19.80
N TYR A 67 9.05 -4.61 -20.45
CA TYR A 67 7.90 -3.76 -20.78
C TYR A 67 7.00 -4.35 -21.87
N THR A 68 7.45 -5.39 -22.60
CA THR A 68 6.59 -6.09 -23.58
C THR A 68 5.67 -7.12 -22.92
N GLU A 69 5.93 -7.47 -21.65
CA GLU A 69 5.10 -8.37 -20.86
C GLU A 69 4.55 -7.61 -19.65
N ILE A 70 3.27 -7.22 -19.73
CA ILE A 70 2.61 -6.46 -18.67
C ILE A 70 2.11 -7.45 -17.62
N LYS A 71 2.66 -7.36 -16.42
CA LYS A 71 2.27 -8.18 -15.26
C LYS A 71 1.56 -7.33 -14.22
N SER A 72 0.63 -7.93 -13.50
CA SER A 72 0.01 -7.30 -12.34
C SER A 72 1.07 -7.07 -11.25
N PRO A 73 1.15 -5.86 -10.66
CA PRO A 73 2.06 -5.58 -9.54
C PRO A 73 1.59 -6.18 -8.21
N SER A 74 0.30 -6.57 -8.11
CA SER A 74 -0.32 -7.12 -6.90
C SER A 74 -1.37 -8.16 -7.26
N ASP A 75 -1.71 -9.01 -6.30
CA ASP A 75 -2.87 -9.87 -6.40
C ASP A 75 -4.14 -9.05 -6.32
N GLY A 76 -5.20 -9.46 -7.04
CA GLY A 76 -6.45 -8.73 -7.04
C GLY A 76 -7.34 -9.08 -8.22
N VAL A 77 -8.41 -8.32 -8.37
CA VAL A 77 -9.37 -8.46 -9.47
C VAL A 77 -9.06 -7.40 -10.52
N ALA A 78 -8.83 -7.85 -11.75
CA ALA A 78 -8.65 -6.96 -12.89
C ALA A 78 -9.99 -6.33 -13.28
N GLY A 79 -9.98 -5.03 -13.45
CA GLY A 79 -11.12 -4.28 -13.98
C GLY A 79 -11.32 -4.49 -15.48
N THR A 80 -12.02 -3.57 -16.10
CA THR A 80 -12.26 -3.61 -17.55
C THR A 80 -10.96 -3.38 -18.32
N LEU A 81 -10.80 -4.11 -19.43
CA LEU A 81 -9.72 -3.95 -20.40
C LEU A 81 -10.23 -3.11 -21.57
N PRO A 82 -9.97 -1.80 -21.61
CA PRO A 82 -10.49 -0.94 -22.68
C PRO A 82 -9.80 -1.18 -24.02
N PHE A 83 -8.62 -1.80 -24.01
CA PHE A 83 -7.82 -2.04 -25.21
C PHE A 83 -8.05 -3.44 -25.76
N ARG A 84 -8.24 -3.52 -27.09
CA ARG A 84 -8.38 -4.78 -27.82
C ARG A 84 -7.04 -5.20 -28.42
N ILE A 85 -6.94 -6.47 -28.80
CA ILE A 85 -5.79 -6.99 -29.53
C ILE A 85 -5.57 -6.15 -30.78
N GLY A 86 -4.34 -5.70 -30.99
CA GLY A 86 -3.96 -4.80 -32.10
C GLY A 86 -3.96 -3.31 -31.73
N ALA A 87 -4.43 -2.93 -30.54
CA ALA A 87 -4.30 -1.55 -30.05
C ALA A 87 -2.85 -1.20 -29.75
N LEU A 88 -2.43 0.00 -30.14
CA LEU A 88 -1.12 0.53 -29.79
C LEU A 88 -1.13 0.99 -28.34
N VAL A 89 -0.25 0.44 -27.53
CA VAL A 89 -0.03 0.84 -26.13
C VAL A 89 1.39 1.39 -25.98
N ASN A 90 1.55 2.46 -25.21
CA ASN A 90 2.85 3.09 -24.94
C ASN A 90 2.86 3.72 -23.53
N PRO A 91 4.04 3.97 -22.96
CA PRO A 91 4.17 4.53 -21.60
C PRO A 91 3.57 5.94 -21.42
N GLY A 92 3.31 6.67 -22.50
CA GLY A 92 2.75 8.03 -22.45
C GLY A 92 1.21 8.09 -22.49
N MET A 93 0.54 6.95 -22.36
CA MET A 93 -0.93 6.92 -22.36
C MET A 93 -1.49 7.52 -21.09
N THR A 94 -2.51 8.36 -21.24
CA THR A 94 -3.23 8.98 -20.10
C THR A 94 -4.20 8.01 -19.44
N GLN A 95 -4.68 7.01 -20.17
CA GLN A 95 -5.59 5.99 -19.67
C GLN A 95 -4.81 4.72 -19.27
N PRO A 96 -5.02 4.18 -18.05
CA PRO A 96 -4.36 2.97 -17.63
C PRO A 96 -4.83 1.77 -18.46
N PHE A 97 -3.96 0.78 -18.64
CA PHE A 97 -4.27 -0.47 -19.36
C PHE A 97 -5.41 -1.24 -18.69
N THR A 98 -5.36 -1.33 -17.37
CA THR A 98 -6.44 -1.81 -16.49
C THR A 98 -6.16 -1.35 -15.08
N VAL A 99 -7.12 -1.49 -14.18
CA VAL A 99 -6.97 -1.25 -12.76
C VAL A 99 -7.09 -2.58 -12.04
N ILE A 100 -6.13 -2.90 -11.19
CA ILE A 100 -6.18 -4.06 -10.31
C ILE A 100 -6.66 -3.59 -8.94
N SER A 101 -7.73 -4.20 -8.42
CA SER A 101 -8.24 -3.91 -7.09
C SER A 101 -8.05 -5.13 -6.19
N ASP A 102 -7.30 -4.94 -5.12
CA ASP A 102 -7.29 -5.89 -4.01
C ASP A 102 -8.45 -5.53 -3.08
N ASN A 103 -9.45 -6.39 -3.07
CA ASN A 103 -10.66 -6.24 -2.25
C ASN A 103 -10.69 -7.25 -1.09
N SER A 104 -9.56 -7.81 -0.67
CA SER A 104 -9.49 -8.74 0.46
C SER A 104 -9.77 -8.04 1.80
N GLU A 105 -9.34 -6.79 1.90
CA GLU A 105 -9.59 -5.90 3.02
C GLU A 105 -10.07 -4.55 2.51
N MET A 106 -11.04 -3.96 3.20
CA MET A 106 -11.64 -2.71 2.78
C MET A 106 -11.42 -1.61 3.80
N TYR A 107 -10.83 -0.52 3.33
CA TYR A 107 -10.69 0.70 4.12
C TYR A 107 -11.92 1.57 3.97
N ILE A 108 -12.60 1.80 5.09
CA ILE A 108 -13.78 2.65 5.13
C ILE A 108 -13.42 3.97 5.81
N TYR A 109 -13.61 5.05 5.08
CA TYR A 109 -13.38 6.41 5.57
C TYR A 109 -14.72 7.02 5.97
N PHE A 110 -14.83 7.41 7.22
CA PHE A 110 -16.01 8.11 7.71
C PHE A 110 -15.59 9.31 8.56
N SER A 111 -16.52 10.24 8.75
CA SER A 111 -16.24 11.47 9.48
C SER A 111 -17.08 11.54 10.74
N VAL A 112 -16.47 11.99 11.83
CA VAL A 112 -17.16 12.31 13.07
C VAL A 112 -16.98 13.79 13.41
N SER A 113 -17.97 14.41 14.05
CA SER A 113 -17.81 15.79 14.51
C SER A 113 -16.72 15.90 15.59
N GLU A 114 -16.06 17.04 15.68
CA GLU A 114 -15.06 17.30 16.72
C GLU A 114 -15.63 17.05 18.12
N ASN A 115 -16.88 17.44 18.37
CA ASN A 115 -17.55 17.20 19.66
C ASN A 115 -17.68 15.72 19.98
N LYS A 116 -18.03 14.89 18.99
CA LYS A 116 -18.13 13.43 19.16
C LYS A 116 -16.75 12.83 19.45
N LEU A 117 -15.71 13.28 18.71
CA LEU A 117 -14.34 12.84 18.97
C LEU A 117 -13.89 13.22 20.39
N ARG A 118 -14.25 14.41 20.88
CA ARG A 118 -13.94 14.88 22.25
C ARG A 118 -14.62 13.98 23.30
N GLN A 119 -15.87 13.59 23.08
CA GLN A 119 -16.56 12.63 23.95
C GLN A 119 -15.89 11.25 23.96
N LEU A 120 -15.53 10.73 22.78
CA LEU A 120 -14.79 9.47 22.66
C LEU A 120 -13.43 9.52 23.37
N ARG A 121 -12.71 10.63 23.25
CA ARG A 121 -11.44 10.84 23.97
C ARG A 121 -11.63 10.92 25.48
N ALA A 122 -12.72 11.50 25.95
CA ALA A 122 -13.03 11.53 27.40
C ALA A 122 -13.31 10.11 27.92
N GLN A 123 -13.93 9.27 27.12
CA GLN A 123 -14.28 7.88 27.47
C GLN A 123 -13.07 6.92 27.37
N TYR A 124 -12.29 7.00 26.32
CA TYR A 124 -11.22 6.04 26.03
C TYR A 124 -9.80 6.56 26.32
N GLY A 125 -9.62 7.85 26.49
CA GLY A 125 -8.34 8.50 26.76
C GLY A 125 -7.71 9.10 25.48
N SER A 126 -6.39 8.89 25.31
CA SER A 126 -5.69 9.38 24.12
C SER A 126 -6.17 8.69 22.85
N ILE A 127 -5.87 9.25 21.67
CA ILE A 127 -6.24 8.69 20.37
C ILE A 127 -5.73 7.25 20.24
N ASP A 128 -4.49 6.98 20.62
CA ASP A 128 -3.91 5.63 20.54
C ASP A 128 -4.63 4.63 21.45
N LYS A 129 -5.03 5.07 22.66
CA LYS A 129 -5.84 4.26 23.57
C LYS A 129 -7.26 4.07 23.04
N MET A 130 -7.81 5.07 22.36
CA MET A 130 -9.10 4.97 21.72
C MET A 130 -9.07 3.92 20.60
N ILE A 131 -8.08 3.97 19.70
CA ILE A 131 -7.90 2.99 18.63
C ILE A 131 -7.80 1.56 19.18
N SER A 132 -7.03 1.36 20.26
CA SER A 132 -6.79 0.02 20.83
C SER A 132 -7.91 -0.51 21.72
N ARG A 133 -8.77 0.35 22.29
CA ARG A 133 -9.82 -0.02 23.25
C ARG A 133 -11.23 0.12 22.72
N MET A 134 -11.39 0.80 21.59
CA MET A 134 -12.72 0.97 21.00
C MET A 134 -13.24 -0.39 20.53
N PRO A 135 -14.51 -0.70 20.77
CA PRO A 135 -15.11 -1.92 20.26
C PRO A 135 -15.13 -1.93 18.74
N GLU A 136 -15.26 -3.11 18.18
CA GLU A 136 -15.46 -3.30 16.76
C GLU A 136 -16.62 -2.45 16.23
N VAL A 137 -16.47 -1.97 15.03
CA VAL A 137 -17.50 -1.14 14.36
C VAL A 137 -18.28 -1.97 13.36
N GLY A 138 -19.56 -1.70 13.25
CA GLY A 138 -20.43 -2.28 12.24
C GLY A 138 -20.47 -1.42 10.98
N LEU A 139 -20.88 -2.04 9.88
CA LEU A 139 -21.14 -1.36 8.62
C LEU A 139 -22.56 -1.66 8.17
N GLN A 140 -23.32 -0.64 7.86
CA GLN A 140 -24.61 -0.72 7.22
C GLN A 140 -24.49 -0.26 5.78
N LEU A 141 -24.86 -1.12 4.85
CA LEU A 141 -24.87 -0.83 3.42
C LEU A 141 -26.02 0.12 3.05
N ASN A 142 -25.98 0.67 1.84
CA ASN A 142 -26.98 1.65 1.38
C ASN A 142 -28.41 1.07 1.30
N ASP A 143 -28.56 -0.23 1.13
CA ASP A 143 -29.83 -0.93 1.12
C ASP A 143 -30.41 -1.15 2.53
N GLY A 144 -29.68 -0.72 3.58
CA GLY A 144 -30.04 -0.90 4.97
C GLY A 144 -29.59 -2.21 5.59
N THR A 145 -29.02 -3.14 4.82
CA THR A 145 -28.48 -4.40 5.34
C THR A 145 -27.23 -4.16 6.17
N LEU A 146 -27.06 -4.99 7.20
CA LEU A 146 -25.86 -4.98 8.02
C LEU A 146 -24.83 -5.91 7.39
N TYR A 147 -23.64 -5.40 7.15
CA TYR A 147 -22.51 -6.21 6.71
C TYR A 147 -22.12 -7.23 7.77
N GLY A 148 -21.92 -8.48 7.36
CA GLY A 148 -21.73 -9.60 8.29
C GLY A 148 -20.42 -9.57 9.07
N GLN A 149 -19.39 -8.91 8.54
CA GLN A 149 -18.09 -8.76 9.20
C GLN A 149 -18.02 -7.43 9.96
N LYS A 150 -17.31 -7.45 11.08
CA LYS A 150 -17.05 -6.25 11.86
C LYS A 150 -15.65 -5.72 11.54
N GLY A 151 -15.52 -4.40 11.57
CA GLY A 151 -14.25 -3.72 11.36
C GLY A 151 -13.68 -3.18 12.65
N HIS A 152 -12.43 -2.75 12.58
CA HIS A 152 -11.75 -2.04 13.65
C HIS A 152 -11.21 -0.70 13.16
N ILE A 153 -11.13 0.26 14.07
CA ILE A 153 -10.54 1.57 13.75
C ILE A 153 -9.03 1.41 13.68
N GLU A 154 -8.47 1.83 12.54
CA GLU A 154 -7.03 1.78 12.30
C GLU A 154 -6.37 3.14 12.54
N THR A 155 -7.02 4.21 12.09
CA THR A 155 -6.43 5.55 12.18
C THR A 155 -7.49 6.60 12.41
N VAL A 156 -7.15 7.59 13.22
CA VAL A 156 -7.93 8.83 13.40
C VAL A 156 -7.08 9.99 12.91
N SER A 157 -7.63 10.82 12.03
CA SER A 157 -6.93 12.00 11.53
C SER A 157 -6.58 12.95 12.68
N GLY A 158 -5.35 13.44 12.68
CA GLY A 158 -4.93 14.51 13.60
C GLY A 158 -5.41 15.91 13.21
N ILE A 159 -6.15 16.04 12.09
CA ILE A 159 -6.57 17.32 11.53
C ILE A 159 -8.09 17.35 11.47
N VAL A 160 -8.66 18.45 11.95
CA VAL A 160 -10.09 18.79 11.79
C VAL A 160 -10.25 19.51 10.45
N ASN A 161 -11.20 19.05 9.65
CA ASN A 161 -11.54 19.78 8.42
C ASN A 161 -12.19 21.12 8.79
N PRO A 162 -11.59 22.26 8.43
CA PRO A 162 -12.07 23.59 8.86
C PRO A 162 -13.44 23.97 8.28
N THR A 163 -13.82 23.37 7.15
CA THR A 163 -15.09 23.65 6.49
C THR A 163 -16.25 22.90 7.13
N THR A 164 -16.02 21.66 7.56
CA THR A 164 -17.08 20.78 8.08
C THR A 164 -17.04 20.58 9.58
N GLY A 165 -15.95 20.97 10.27
CA GLY A 165 -15.74 20.71 11.70
C GLY A 165 -15.65 19.21 12.02
N ALA A 166 -15.33 18.38 11.03
CA ALA A 166 -15.29 16.94 11.16
C ALA A 166 -13.86 16.39 11.11
N VAL A 167 -13.64 15.27 11.78
CA VAL A 167 -12.40 14.51 11.79
C VAL A 167 -12.63 13.21 11.04
N GLN A 168 -11.75 12.89 10.11
CA GLN A 168 -11.80 11.65 9.36
C GLN A 168 -11.23 10.50 10.16
N ILE A 169 -11.92 9.38 10.14
CA ILE A 169 -11.52 8.13 10.75
C ILE A 169 -11.45 7.07 9.64
N LYS A 170 -10.42 6.23 9.70
CA LYS A 170 -10.25 5.09 8.82
C LYS A 170 -10.48 3.81 9.63
N ALA A 171 -11.38 2.97 9.16
CA ALA A 171 -11.61 1.64 9.71
C ALA A 171 -11.29 0.58 8.66
N LEU A 172 -10.76 -0.54 9.12
CA LEU A 172 -10.47 -1.71 8.31
C LEU A 172 -11.55 -2.76 8.53
N PHE A 173 -12.11 -3.26 7.43
CA PHE A 173 -13.10 -4.33 7.41
C PHE A 173 -12.56 -5.50 6.60
N PRO A 174 -12.54 -6.73 7.16
CA PRO A 174 -12.28 -7.93 6.39
C PRO A 174 -13.35 -8.13 5.31
N ASN A 175 -12.94 -8.55 4.12
CA ASN A 175 -13.86 -8.78 3.00
C ASN A 175 -13.57 -10.13 2.31
N PRO A 176 -13.71 -11.26 3.05
CA PRO A 176 -13.33 -12.57 2.54
C PRO A 176 -14.17 -12.98 1.31
N ASP A 177 -15.44 -12.62 1.28
CA ASP A 177 -16.36 -12.95 0.19
C ASP A 177 -16.34 -11.91 -0.95
N ARG A 178 -15.51 -10.88 -0.83
CA ARG A 178 -15.38 -9.77 -1.81
C ARG A 178 -16.72 -9.09 -2.14
N GLU A 179 -17.63 -9.07 -1.19
CA GLU A 179 -18.96 -8.45 -1.29
C GLU A 179 -18.84 -6.92 -1.40
N LEU A 180 -17.90 -6.33 -0.65
CA LEU A 180 -17.63 -4.91 -0.72
C LEU A 180 -16.72 -4.60 -1.92
N LEU A 181 -17.09 -3.59 -2.67
CA LEU A 181 -16.29 -3.07 -3.79
C LEU A 181 -15.77 -1.67 -3.47
N SER A 182 -14.63 -1.33 -4.05
CA SER A 182 -14.09 0.03 -3.93
C SER A 182 -15.09 1.04 -4.49
N GLY A 183 -15.37 2.12 -3.73
CA GLY A 183 -16.40 3.11 -4.05
C GLY A 183 -17.79 2.82 -3.48
N THR A 184 -18.00 1.69 -2.80
CA THR A 184 -19.25 1.43 -2.05
C THR A 184 -19.41 2.46 -0.94
N ILE A 185 -20.64 2.95 -0.76
CA ILE A 185 -21.02 3.91 0.28
C ILE A 185 -21.87 3.19 1.32
N GLY A 186 -21.69 3.54 2.60
CA GLY A 186 -22.46 2.98 3.69
C GLY A 186 -22.34 3.82 4.96
N ASN A 187 -22.99 3.39 6.02
CA ASN A 187 -22.95 4.03 7.32
C ASN A 187 -22.17 3.17 8.32
N VAL A 188 -21.19 3.76 8.99
CA VAL A 188 -20.43 3.09 10.05
C VAL A 188 -21.20 3.20 11.36
N ILE A 189 -21.44 2.08 12.00
CA ILE A 189 -22.14 1.98 13.27
C ILE A 189 -21.12 1.90 14.39
N LEU A 190 -21.04 2.97 15.19
CA LEU A 190 -20.22 3.02 16.40
C LEU A 190 -21.06 2.56 17.59
N GLN A 191 -20.67 1.45 18.20
CA GLN A 191 -21.33 0.96 19.39
C GLN A 191 -20.94 1.79 20.61
N GLY A 192 -21.89 2.41 21.27
CA GLY A 192 -21.69 3.09 22.55
C GLY A 192 -22.11 2.16 23.71
N VAL A 193 -21.21 1.90 24.64
CA VAL A 193 -21.55 1.17 25.87
C VAL A 193 -21.83 2.18 26.97
N ASN A 194 -23.07 2.23 27.44
CA ASN A 194 -23.48 2.98 28.64
C ASN A 194 -23.65 1.96 29.78
N THR A 195 -22.71 1.90 30.68
CA THR A 195 -22.69 0.94 31.80
C THR A 195 -23.70 1.23 32.88
N ASP A 196 -24.13 2.50 33.03
CA ASP A 196 -25.07 2.94 34.07
C ASP A 196 -26.40 3.46 33.50
N ALA A 197 -26.80 3.01 32.31
CA ALA A 197 -28.05 3.44 31.69
C ALA A 197 -29.23 2.60 32.18
N ILE A 198 -30.25 3.27 32.66
CA ILE A 198 -31.55 2.67 32.91
C ILE A 198 -32.35 2.64 31.61
N LEU A 199 -32.60 1.45 31.09
CA LEU A 199 -33.39 1.31 29.86
C LEU A 199 -34.88 1.41 30.21
N VAL A 200 -35.55 2.35 29.58
CA VAL A 200 -37.00 2.54 29.69
C VAL A 200 -37.63 2.35 28.31
N PRO A 201 -38.66 1.50 28.14
CA PRO A 201 -39.37 1.39 26.86
C PRO A 201 -39.92 2.75 26.42
N MET A 202 -39.85 3.07 25.14
CA MET A 202 -40.39 4.33 24.62
C MET A 202 -41.89 4.49 24.93
N SER A 203 -42.63 3.39 25.01
CA SER A 203 -44.06 3.38 25.39
C SER A 203 -44.33 3.81 26.84
N ALA A 204 -43.29 3.83 27.69
CA ALA A 204 -43.37 4.27 29.08
C ALA A 204 -42.88 5.72 29.27
N THR A 205 -42.58 6.41 28.18
CA THR A 205 -42.15 7.82 28.18
C THR A 205 -43.26 8.70 27.62
N VAL A 206 -43.39 9.91 28.17
CA VAL A 206 -44.32 10.93 27.70
C VAL A 206 -43.51 12.18 27.38
N GLU A 207 -43.71 12.72 26.20
CA GLU A 207 -43.10 13.97 25.80
C GLU A 207 -44.00 15.14 26.27
N LEU A 208 -43.41 15.99 27.10
CA LEU A 208 -44.10 17.18 27.61
C LEU A 208 -43.25 18.41 27.28
N GLN A 209 -43.68 19.13 26.28
CA GLN A 209 -42.92 20.25 25.66
C GLN A 209 -41.57 19.78 25.15
N ASP A 210 -40.50 20.24 25.73
CA ASP A 210 -39.10 19.92 25.34
C ASP A 210 -38.44 18.84 26.23
N LYS A 211 -39.25 18.15 27.09
CA LYS A 211 -38.74 17.16 28.05
C LYS A 211 -39.43 15.82 27.87
N ILE A 212 -38.60 14.77 27.84
CA ILE A 212 -39.10 13.39 27.91
C ILE A 212 -39.11 12.97 29.38
N ILE A 213 -40.29 12.63 29.88
CA ILE A 213 -40.52 12.21 31.27
C ILE A 213 -41.02 10.80 31.33
N THR A 214 -40.71 10.09 32.41
CA THR A 214 -41.29 8.80 32.77
C THR A 214 -41.80 8.84 34.19
N TYR A 215 -42.89 8.11 34.45
CA TYR A 215 -43.46 8.03 35.78
C TYR A 215 -42.95 6.81 36.51
N ARG A 216 -42.52 6.97 37.73
CA ARG A 216 -42.13 5.89 38.63
C ARG A 216 -43.20 5.68 39.70
N LEU A 217 -43.77 4.48 39.76
CA LEU A 217 -44.65 4.10 40.87
C LEU A 217 -43.84 4.00 42.16
N LYS A 218 -44.19 4.74 43.19
CA LYS A 218 -43.62 4.66 44.51
C LYS A 218 -44.77 4.22 45.48
N ASN A 219 -44.59 3.06 46.14
CA ASN A 219 -45.56 2.46 47.09
C ASN A 219 -46.92 2.22 46.50
N GLY A 220 -47.03 1.80 45.20
CA GLY A 220 -48.32 1.48 44.56
C GLY A 220 -49.19 2.70 44.17
N LYS A 221 -48.65 3.89 44.28
CA LYS A 221 -49.24 5.17 43.85
C LYS A 221 -48.29 5.90 42.90
#